data_dfd3d25c14160971be7b524d4cd547c4
#
_entry.id   dfd3d25c14160971be7b524d4cd547c4
#
_cell.length_a   1.000
_cell.length_b   1.000
_cell.length_c   1.000
_cell.angle_alpha   90.00
_cell.angle_beta   90.00
_cell.angle_gamma   90.00
#
_symmetry.space_group_name_H-M   'P 1'
#
loop_
_entity.id
_entity.type
_entity.pdbx_description
1 polymer ?
#
loop_
_entity_poly.entity_id
_entity_poly.type
_entity_poly.pdbx_seq_one_letter_code
_entity_poly.pdbx_strand_id
1 'polypeptide(L)'
;MNNLINDIKKELRANMNGVASAHARQTEDYRVNWGVELPRLANLADEIAENRFSSTPSEDISPRALAQALWNESTRECKILGCMLMPAEEMDEEVCDIWAESIRTEEIATMFCFYLVQKLPYASTKAFEWMAREEKMLQNCGYLTLCHLMRKYPLSEEAEAEFLDQAGASLDNRYAIKALQIYASLSEDNARKVKKVADYL
;
A
#
# COMPACT_ATOMS: atom_id res chain seq x y z
N MET A 1 24.41 -1.65 -5.90
CA MET A 1 23.01 -2.11 -5.99
C MET A 1 22.88 -3.62 -5.75
N ASN A 2 23.31 -4.51 -6.64
CA ASN A 2 23.08 -5.97 -6.48
C ASN A 2 23.64 -6.58 -5.18
N ASN A 3 24.81 -6.15 -4.71
CA ASN A 3 25.37 -6.62 -3.45
C ASN A 3 24.48 -6.26 -2.25
N LEU A 4 23.99 -5.01 -2.19
CA LEU A 4 23.12 -4.55 -1.12
C LEU A 4 21.79 -5.34 -1.10
N ILE A 5 21.16 -5.54 -2.26
CA ILE A 5 19.93 -6.35 -2.36
C ILE A 5 20.17 -7.79 -1.91
N ASN A 6 21.32 -8.37 -2.27
CA ASN A 6 21.68 -9.72 -1.82
C ASN A 6 21.88 -9.78 -0.30
N ASP A 7 22.48 -8.76 0.31
CA ASP A 7 22.65 -8.70 1.77
C ASP A 7 21.32 -8.51 2.48
N ILE A 8 20.43 -7.65 1.96
CA ILE A 8 19.04 -7.53 2.44
C ILE A 8 18.33 -8.89 2.36
N LYS A 9 18.44 -9.60 1.25
CA LYS A 9 17.83 -10.94 1.09
C LYS A 9 18.43 -11.99 2.04
N LYS A 10 19.71 -11.92 2.38
CA LYS A 10 20.33 -12.80 3.39
C LYS A 10 19.73 -12.51 4.76
N GLU A 11 19.60 -11.24 5.13
CA GLU A 11 19.01 -10.83 6.40
C GLU A 11 17.55 -11.27 6.51
N LEU A 12 16.76 -11.08 5.45
CA LEU A 12 15.38 -11.54 5.40
C LEU A 12 15.27 -13.07 5.58
N ARG A 13 16.16 -13.85 4.93
CA ARG A 13 16.20 -15.30 5.11
C ARG A 13 16.60 -15.71 6.52
N ALA A 14 17.51 -14.98 7.16
CA ALA A 14 17.92 -15.25 8.54
C ALA A 14 16.78 -15.05 9.54
N ASN A 15 15.83 -14.17 9.21
CA ASN A 15 14.64 -13.89 9.99
C ASN A 15 13.37 -14.61 9.50
N MET A 16 13.53 -15.68 8.73
CA MET A 16 12.40 -16.42 8.14
C MET A 16 11.51 -17.07 9.20
N ASN A 17 10.19 -16.89 9.04
CA ASN A 17 9.17 -17.61 9.78
C ASN A 17 8.49 -18.64 8.86
N GLY A 18 8.91 -19.92 8.96
CA GLY A 18 8.42 -20.98 8.10
C GLY A 18 6.91 -21.24 8.24
N VAL A 19 6.33 -21.04 9.43
CA VAL A 19 4.90 -21.24 9.65
C VAL A 19 4.11 -20.14 8.95
N ALA A 20 4.50 -18.86 9.14
CA ALA A 20 3.88 -17.73 8.45
C ALA A 20 4.04 -17.83 6.93
N SER A 21 5.22 -18.22 6.44
CA SER A 21 5.47 -18.45 5.02
C SER A 21 4.58 -19.54 4.44
N ALA A 22 4.40 -20.67 5.14
CA ALA A 22 3.56 -21.77 4.67
C ALA A 22 2.07 -21.38 4.63
N HIS A 23 1.59 -20.63 5.62
CA HIS A 23 0.22 -20.15 5.65
C HIS A 23 -0.06 -19.16 4.51
N ALA A 24 0.80 -18.19 4.31
CA ALA A 24 0.66 -17.20 3.24
C ALA A 24 0.70 -17.81 1.83
N ARG A 25 1.46 -18.87 1.60
CA ARG A 25 1.46 -19.58 0.30
C ARG A 25 0.13 -20.23 -0.07
N GLN A 26 -0.73 -20.48 0.89
CA GLN A 26 -2.07 -21.04 0.64
C GLN A 26 -3.10 -19.98 0.24
N THR A 27 -2.84 -18.73 0.59
CA THR A 27 -3.81 -17.63 0.46
C THR A 27 -3.38 -16.55 -0.54
N GLU A 28 -2.09 -16.47 -0.86
CA GLU A 28 -1.51 -15.37 -1.62
C GLU A 28 -0.57 -15.87 -2.73
N ASP A 29 -0.63 -15.22 -3.89
CA ASP A 29 0.20 -15.56 -5.06
C ASP A 29 1.57 -14.87 -4.99
N TYR A 30 2.40 -15.31 -4.04
CA TYR A 30 3.81 -14.91 -3.98
C TYR A 30 4.73 -15.98 -4.58
N ARG A 31 5.62 -15.55 -5.47
CA ARG A 31 6.67 -16.44 -5.96
C ARG A 31 7.66 -16.80 -4.84
N VAL A 32 8.02 -15.84 -4.00
CA VAL A 32 8.86 -16.04 -2.81
C VAL A 32 8.29 -15.24 -1.64
N ASN A 33 8.13 -15.94 -0.51
CA ASN A 33 7.70 -15.38 0.76
C ASN A 33 8.45 -16.09 1.88
N TRP A 34 9.19 -15.34 2.69
CA TRP A 34 9.92 -15.88 3.84
C TRP A 34 9.14 -15.77 5.15
N GLY A 35 8.01 -15.07 5.15
CA GLY A 35 7.15 -14.93 6.32
C GLY A 35 7.74 -14.01 7.39
N VAL A 36 8.61 -13.08 7.01
CA VAL A 36 9.16 -12.10 7.96
C VAL A 36 8.06 -11.16 8.43
N GLU A 37 7.96 -10.99 9.75
CA GLU A 37 6.92 -10.18 10.37
C GLU A 37 7.13 -8.68 10.09
N LEU A 38 6.02 -7.92 9.99
CA LEU A 38 6.05 -6.49 9.70
C LEU A 38 6.91 -5.66 10.67
N PRO A 39 6.90 -5.90 12.00
CA PRO A 39 7.79 -5.16 12.91
C PRO A 39 9.28 -5.34 12.58
N ARG A 40 9.69 -6.56 12.15
CA ARG A 40 11.08 -6.79 11.76
C ARG A 40 11.41 -6.11 10.43
N LEU A 41 10.45 -6.09 9.48
CA LEU A 41 10.61 -5.34 8.22
C LEU A 41 10.74 -3.84 8.46
N ALA A 42 9.95 -3.28 9.36
CA ALA A 42 10.04 -1.87 9.73
C ALA A 42 11.41 -1.53 10.34
N ASN A 43 11.88 -2.33 11.31
CA ASN A 43 13.21 -2.16 11.88
C ASN A 43 14.33 -2.24 10.83
N LEU A 44 14.21 -3.20 9.89
CA LEU A 44 15.18 -3.34 8.80
C LEU A 44 15.14 -2.14 7.84
N ALA A 45 13.95 -1.60 7.56
CA ALA A 45 13.82 -0.40 6.75
C ALA A 45 14.51 0.80 7.43
N ASP A 46 14.33 0.97 8.75
CA ASP A 46 14.99 2.01 9.53
C ASP A 46 16.53 1.82 9.53
N GLU A 47 17.01 0.59 9.73
CA GLU A 47 18.44 0.26 9.68
C GLU A 47 19.05 0.61 8.30
N ILE A 48 18.33 0.35 7.22
CA ILE A 48 18.75 0.68 5.85
C ILE A 48 18.75 2.21 5.64
N ALA A 49 17.67 2.89 6.03
CA ALA A 49 17.51 4.33 5.85
C ALA A 49 18.59 5.14 6.60
N GLU A 50 19.02 4.64 7.77
CA GLU A 50 20.07 5.26 8.58
C GLU A 50 21.49 4.78 8.21
N ASN A 51 21.68 4.06 7.11
CA ASN A 51 22.96 3.47 6.68
C ASN A 51 23.64 2.58 7.73
N ARG A 52 22.87 1.97 8.64
CA ARG A 52 23.35 1.06 9.69
C ARG A 52 23.35 -0.40 9.29
N PHE A 53 22.70 -0.73 8.18
CA PHE A 53 22.49 -2.11 7.74
C PHE A 53 23.73 -2.75 7.12
N SER A 54 24.58 -1.99 6.44
CA SER A 54 25.74 -2.50 5.71
C SER A 54 27.03 -1.81 6.16
N SER A 55 28.09 -2.61 6.41
CA SER A 55 29.44 -2.09 6.62
C SER A 55 30.11 -1.60 5.35
N THR A 56 29.50 -1.81 4.18
CA THR A 56 29.96 -1.25 2.91
C THR A 56 29.26 0.07 2.68
N PRO A 57 29.97 1.21 2.58
CA PRO A 57 29.35 2.48 2.29
C PRO A 57 28.51 2.39 1.01
N SER A 58 27.21 2.62 1.12
CA SER A 58 26.30 2.67 -0.02
C SER A 58 26.21 4.10 -0.57
N GLU A 59 27.31 4.85 -0.53
CA GLU A 59 27.37 6.29 -0.83
C GLU A 59 26.81 6.67 -2.21
N ASP A 60 26.65 5.70 -3.12
CA ASP A 60 26.19 5.94 -4.49
C ASP A 60 24.76 5.43 -4.79
N ILE A 61 24.03 4.90 -3.80
CA ILE A 61 22.69 4.35 -4.06
C ILE A 61 21.63 5.26 -3.45
N SER A 62 20.87 5.96 -4.31
CA SER A 62 19.76 6.76 -3.83
C SER A 62 18.65 5.88 -3.21
N PRO A 63 17.95 6.36 -2.16
CA PRO A 63 16.81 5.66 -1.57
C PRO A 63 15.76 5.26 -2.62
N ARG A 64 15.45 6.14 -3.56
CA ARG A 64 14.55 5.88 -4.69
C ARG A 64 15.02 4.69 -5.53
N ALA A 65 16.29 4.67 -5.94
CA ALA A 65 16.83 3.60 -6.77
C ALA A 65 16.80 2.24 -6.03
N LEU A 66 17.09 2.23 -4.73
CA LEU A 66 16.99 1.03 -3.90
C LEU A 66 15.54 0.54 -3.78
N ALA A 67 14.61 1.46 -3.48
CA ALA A 67 13.18 1.13 -3.36
C ALA A 67 12.62 0.55 -4.67
N GLN A 68 12.96 1.14 -5.81
CA GLN A 68 12.56 0.62 -7.14
C GLN A 68 13.15 -0.76 -7.40
N ALA A 69 14.41 -0.99 -7.07
CA ALA A 69 15.05 -2.28 -7.25
C ALA A 69 14.42 -3.37 -6.35
N LEU A 70 14.08 -3.04 -5.09
CA LEU A 70 13.36 -3.92 -4.18
C LEU A 70 11.94 -4.22 -4.66
N TRP A 71 11.22 -3.22 -5.18
CA TRP A 71 9.88 -3.41 -5.74
C TRP A 71 9.87 -4.38 -6.92
N ASN A 72 10.92 -4.37 -7.74
CA ASN A 72 11.05 -5.26 -8.90
C ASN A 72 11.38 -6.71 -8.53
N GLU A 73 11.73 -6.98 -7.28
CA GLU A 73 11.94 -8.36 -6.82
C GLU A 73 10.59 -9.09 -6.69
N SER A 74 10.62 -10.40 -6.98
CA SER A 74 9.44 -11.27 -6.85
C SER A 74 9.20 -11.78 -5.42
N THR A 75 9.81 -11.15 -4.44
CA THR A 75 9.76 -11.51 -3.02
C THR A 75 8.84 -10.56 -2.27
N ARG A 76 7.91 -11.11 -1.47
CA ARG A 76 6.96 -10.34 -0.65
C ARG A 76 7.66 -9.25 0.18
N GLU A 77 8.65 -9.64 0.94
CA GLU A 77 9.36 -8.76 1.87
C GLU A 77 10.10 -7.63 1.15
N CYS A 78 10.66 -7.92 -0.02
CA CYS A 78 11.32 -6.88 -0.83
C CYS A 78 10.32 -5.84 -1.34
N LYS A 79 9.12 -6.25 -1.77
CA LYS A 79 8.08 -5.31 -2.18
C LYS A 79 7.62 -4.42 -1.02
N ILE A 80 7.43 -5.01 0.16
CA ILE A 80 7.05 -4.25 1.37
C ILE A 80 8.16 -3.25 1.74
N LEU A 81 9.43 -3.67 1.74
CA LEU A 81 10.57 -2.77 1.98
C LEU A 81 10.65 -1.67 0.91
N GLY A 82 10.36 -1.98 -0.36
CA GLY A 82 10.25 -0.99 -1.42
C GLY A 82 9.24 0.11 -1.09
N CYS A 83 8.05 -0.26 -0.57
CA CYS A 83 7.04 0.70 -0.13
C CYS A 83 7.50 1.54 1.08
N MET A 84 8.24 0.93 2.01
CA MET A 84 8.73 1.63 3.21
C MET A 84 9.86 2.61 2.91
N LEU A 85 10.73 2.26 1.97
CA LEU A 85 11.96 2.99 1.66
C LEU A 85 11.81 4.03 0.53
N MET A 86 10.72 3.99 -0.25
CA MET A 86 10.49 4.97 -1.31
C MET A 86 10.21 6.34 -0.70
N PRO A 87 11.05 7.36 -0.99
CA PRO A 87 10.75 8.72 -0.57
C PRO A 87 9.49 9.22 -1.30
N ALA A 88 8.50 9.69 -0.54
CA ALA A 88 7.22 10.12 -1.10
C ALA A 88 7.38 11.32 -2.07
N GLU A 89 8.30 12.20 -1.76
CA GLU A 89 8.65 13.38 -2.57
C GLU A 89 9.35 13.05 -3.91
N GLU A 90 9.90 11.84 -4.02
CA GLU A 90 10.58 11.36 -5.23
C GLU A 90 9.72 10.38 -6.05
N MET A 91 8.50 10.08 -5.60
CA MET A 91 7.60 9.17 -6.30
C MET A 91 6.81 9.91 -7.37
N ASP A 92 7.11 9.66 -8.64
CA ASP A 92 6.36 10.21 -9.76
C ASP A 92 4.99 9.53 -9.91
N GLU A 93 3.97 10.28 -10.37
CA GLU A 93 2.61 9.77 -10.55
C GLU A 93 2.56 8.55 -11.49
N GLU A 94 3.26 8.62 -12.62
CA GLU A 94 3.32 7.51 -13.60
C GLU A 94 3.95 6.25 -13.00
N VAL A 95 5.03 6.41 -12.21
CA VAL A 95 5.68 5.28 -11.53
C VAL A 95 4.76 4.70 -10.46
N CYS A 96 4.00 5.54 -9.77
CA CYS A 96 3.00 5.12 -8.80
C CYS A 96 1.92 4.24 -9.46
N ASP A 97 1.41 4.65 -10.63
CA ASP A 97 0.44 3.86 -11.40
C ASP A 97 1.02 2.52 -11.85
N ILE A 98 2.26 2.51 -12.38
CA ILE A 98 2.95 1.27 -12.77
C ILE A 98 3.09 0.31 -11.59
N TRP A 99 3.43 0.83 -10.40
CA TRP A 99 3.50 0.01 -9.19
C TRP A 99 2.12 -0.55 -8.83
N ALA A 100 1.10 0.30 -8.79
CA ALA A 100 -0.28 -0.11 -8.48
C ALA A 100 -0.79 -1.21 -9.44
N GLU A 101 -0.59 -1.05 -10.75
CA GLU A 101 -0.97 -2.01 -11.78
C GLU A 101 -0.21 -3.35 -11.68
N SER A 102 0.99 -3.34 -11.10
CA SER A 102 1.80 -4.55 -10.88
C SER A 102 1.41 -5.36 -9.65
N ILE A 103 0.54 -4.82 -8.77
CA ILE A 103 0.11 -5.50 -7.52
C ILE A 103 -0.79 -6.69 -7.84
N ARG A 104 -0.52 -7.82 -7.18
CA ARG A 104 -1.28 -9.08 -7.37
C ARG A 104 -1.93 -9.59 -6.09
N THR A 105 -1.55 -9.06 -4.93
CA THR A 105 -2.08 -9.50 -3.64
C THR A 105 -2.63 -8.35 -2.83
N GLU A 106 -3.67 -8.62 -2.04
CA GLU A 106 -4.30 -7.60 -1.18
C GLU A 106 -3.38 -7.12 -0.07
N GLU A 107 -2.46 -7.97 0.39
CA GLU A 107 -1.47 -7.57 1.37
C GLU A 107 -0.54 -6.49 0.80
N ILE A 108 0.02 -6.70 -0.41
CA ILE A 108 0.87 -5.69 -1.04
C ILE A 108 0.08 -4.41 -1.33
N ALA A 109 -1.18 -4.50 -1.77
CA ALA A 109 -2.04 -3.32 -1.92
C ALA A 109 -2.18 -2.54 -0.60
N THR A 110 -2.42 -3.26 0.50
CA THR A 110 -2.53 -2.65 1.83
C THR A 110 -1.22 -1.98 2.25
N MET A 111 -0.08 -2.66 2.09
CA MET A 111 1.24 -2.13 2.44
C MET A 111 1.62 -0.92 1.58
N PHE A 112 1.37 -0.99 0.28
CA PHE A 112 1.60 0.09 -0.67
C PHE A 112 0.81 1.36 -0.31
N CYS A 113 -0.51 1.21 -0.09
CA CYS A 113 -1.35 2.34 0.29
C CYS A 113 -0.96 2.91 1.67
N PHE A 114 -0.61 2.04 2.63
CA PHE A 114 -0.27 2.45 3.99
C PHE A 114 1.12 3.09 4.09
N TYR A 115 2.15 2.47 3.54
CA TYR A 115 3.52 2.97 3.72
C TYR A 115 3.89 4.09 2.76
N LEU A 116 3.29 4.11 1.56
CA LEU A 116 3.68 5.05 0.50
C LEU A 116 2.52 5.96 0.07
N VAL A 117 1.47 5.43 -0.57
CA VAL A 117 0.51 6.25 -1.32
C VAL A 117 -0.15 7.34 -0.47
N GLN A 118 -0.57 7.02 0.75
CA GLN A 118 -1.21 8.02 1.64
C GLN A 118 -0.33 9.23 2.00
N LYS A 119 0.96 9.20 1.68
CA LYS A 119 1.92 10.29 1.93
C LYS A 119 2.18 11.15 0.69
N LEU A 120 1.73 10.70 -0.49
CA LEU A 120 1.97 11.39 -1.75
C LEU A 120 1.14 12.67 -1.84
N PRO A 121 1.68 13.75 -2.43
CA PRO A 121 0.94 15.01 -2.56
C PRO A 121 -0.32 14.87 -3.43
N TYR A 122 -0.34 13.89 -4.34
CA TYR A 122 -1.44 13.58 -5.25
C TYR A 122 -2.27 12.35 -4.81
N ALA A 123 -2.13 11.89 -3.55
CA ALA A 123 -2.79 10.69 -3.04
C ALA A 123 -4.31 10.70 -3.20
N SER A 124 -4.95 11.86 -2.98
CA SER A 124 -6.41 12.00 -3.13
C SER A 124 -6.83 11.82 -4.59
N THR A 125 -6.16 12.47 -5.51
CA THR A 125 -6.43 12.35 -6.95
C THR A 125 -6.31 10.88 -7.40
N LYS A 126 -5.21 10.21 -7.04
CA LYS A 126 -5.01 8.79 -7.38
C LYS A 126 -6.05 7.88 -6.73
N ALA A 127 -6.48 8.17 -5.51
CA ALA A 127 -7.52 7.38 -4.88
C ALA A 127 -8.82 7.36 -5.71
N PHE A 128 -9.29 8.51 -6.17
CA PHE A 128 -10.49 8.62 -7.00
C PHE A 128 -10.29 8.03 -8.41
N GLU A 129 -9.15 8.30 -9.05
CA GLU A 129 -8.81 7.71 -10.35
C GLU A 129 -8.83 6.18 -10.30
N TRP A 130 -8.20 5.58 -9.28
CA TRP A 130 -8.18 4.12 -9.13
C TRP A 130 -9.52 3.52 -8.73
N MET A 131 -10.33 4.23 -7.93
CA MET A 131 -11.69 3.77 -7.61
C MET A 131 -12.58 3.66 -8.85
N ALA A 132 -12.38 4.55 -9.84
CA ALA A 132 -13.13 4.58 -11.09
C ALA A 132 -12.67 3.53 -12.12
N ARG A 133 -11.59 2.78 -11.87
CA ARG A 133 -11.06 1.77 -12.80
C ARG A 133 -11.88 0.48 -12.73
N GLU A 134 -11.83 -0.32 -13.81
CA GLU A 134 -12.48 -1.64 -13.87
C GLU A 134 -11.72 -2.71 -13.08
N GLU A 135 -10.39 -2.57 -12.98
CA GLU A 135 -9.51 -3.53 -12.33
C GLU A 135 -9.69 -3.53 -10.80
N LYS A 136 -10.25 -4.60 -10.27
CA LYS A 136 -10.58 -4.71 -8.84
C LYS A 136 -9.40 -4.41 -7.89
N MET A 137 -8.17 -4.76 -8.27
CA MET A 137 -7.00 -4.48 -7.43
C MET A 137 -6.69 -2.98 -7.36
N LEU A 138 -6.86 -2.24 -8.45
CA LEU A 138 -6.73 -0.78 -8.46
C LEU A 138 -7.85 -0.12 -7.66
N GLN A 139 -9.11 -0.57 -7.82
CA GLN A 139 -10.21 -0.10 -6.98
C GLN A 139 -9.90 -0.28 -5.50
N ASN A 140 -9.36 -1.46 -5.12
CA ASN A 140 -8.98 -1.74 -3.74
C ASN A 140 -7.91 -0.75 -3.24
N CYS A 141 -6.89 -0.43 -4.06
CA CYS A 141 -5.89 0.58 -3.73
C CYS A 141 -6.53 1.97 -3.55
N GLY A 142 -7.47 2.35 -4.40
CA GLY A 142 -8.22 3.60 -4.29
C GLY A 142 -8.96 3.70 -2.95
N TYR A 143 -9.81 2.73 -2.63
CA TYR A 143 -10.55 2.69 -1.37
C TYR A 143 -9.63 2.62 -0.14
N LEU A 144 -8.56 1.82 -0.19
CA LEU A 144 -7.57 1.73 0.90
C LEU A 144 -6.89 3.08 1.15
N THR A 145 -6.47 3.76 0.09
CA THR A 145 -5.84 5.09 0.19
C THR A 145 -6.82 6.09 0.79
N LEU A 146 -8.06 6.13 0.28
CA LEU A 146 -9.08 7.05 0.79
C LEU A 146 -9.42 6.77 2.26
N CYS A 147 -9.45 5.50 2.69
CA CYS A 147 -9.60 5.13 4.11
C CYS A 147 -8.53 5.75 5.02
N HIS A 148 -7.29 5.88 4.54
CA HIS A 148 -6.21 6.51 5.30
C HIS A 148 -6.35 8.04 5.30
N LEU A 149 -6.72 8.63 4.17
CA LEU A 149 -6.86 10.07 4.03
C LEU A 149 -8.03 10.62 4.85
N MET A 150 -9.22 9.99 4.78
CA MET A 150 -10.42 10.42 5.50
C MET A 150 -10.25 10.46 7.03
N ARG A 151 -9.35 9.65 7.58
CA ARG A 151 -9.04 9.69 9.02
C ARG A 151 -8.21 10.89 9.45
N LYS A 152 -7.57 11.57 8.48
CA LYS A 152 -6.68 12.70 8.72
C LYS A 152 -7.28 14.02 8.28
N TYR A 153 -8.05 13.97 7.20
CA TYR A 153 -8.56 15.15 6.52
C TYR A 153 -10.03 14.95 6.15
N PRO A 154 -10.91 15.94 6.37
CA PRO A 154 -12.27 15.89 5.86
C PRO A 154 -12.25 15.93 4.32
N LEU A 155 -13.21 15.26 3.69
CA LEU A 155 -13.45 15.40 2.25
C LEU A 155 -14.08 16.77 1.96
N SER A 156 -13.78 17.36 0.79
CA SER A 156 -14.57 18.46 0.26
C SER A 156 -15.96 17.97 -0.14
N GLU A 157 -16.92 18.88 -0.34
CA GLU A 157 -18.29 18.52 -0.75
C GLU A 157 -18.30 17.71 -2.07
N GLU A 158 -17.46 18.11 -3.04
CA GLU A 158 -17.33 17.43 -4.32
C GLU A 158 -16.72 16.03 -4.16
N ALA A 159 -15.64 15.93 -3.39
CA ALA A 159 -14.98 14.65 -3.13
C ALA A 159 -15.87 13.69 -2.33
N GLU A 160 -16.69 14.23 -1.41
CA GLU A 160 -17.67 13.44 -0.65
C GLU A 160 -18.75 12.89 -1.57
N ALA A 161 -19.32 13.74 -2.44
CA ALA A 161 -20.35 13.31 -3.37
C ALA A 161 -19.85 12.23 -4.31
N GLU A 162 -18.67 12.42 -4.90
CA GLU A 162 -18.00 11.45 -5.77
C GLU A 162 -17.71 10.13 -5.04
N PHE A 163 -17.18 10.21 -3.81
CA PHE A 163 -16.91 9.02 -2.99
C PHE A 163 -18.18 8.20 -2.73
N LEU A 164 -19.26 8.87 -2.32
CA LEU A 164 -20.53 8.18 -2.00
C LEU A 164 -21.17 7.56 -3.23
N ASP A 165 -21.06 8.20 -4.39
CA ASP A 165 -21.55 7.68 -5.66
C ASP A 165 -20.76 6.43 -6.09
N GLN A 166 -19.43 6.53 -6.18
CA GLN A 166 -18.57 5.41 -6.58
C GLN A 166 -18.66 4.24 -5.61
N ALA A 167 -18.63 4.51 -4.30
CA ALA A 167 -18.71 3.45 -3.29
C ALA A 167 -20.10 2.80 -3.25
N GLY A 168 -21.17 3.57 -3.48
CA GLY A 168 -22.53 3.06 -3.62
C GLY A 168 -22.68 2.14 -4.84
N ALA A 169 -22.05 2.48 -5.95
CA ALA A 169 -22.03 1.65 -7.16
C ALA A 169 -21.15 0.38 -7.03
N SER A 170 -20.34 0.26 -5.98
CA SER A 170 -19.33 -0.80 -5.81
C SER A 170 -19.56 -1.63 -4.53
N LEU A 171 -20.79 -1.87 -4.12
CA LEU A 171 -21.11 -2.63 -2.88
C LEU A 171 -20.77 -4.12 -2.94
N ASP A 172 -20.40 -4.65 -4.09
CA ASP A 172 -19.78 -5.97 -4.24
C ASP A 172 -18.28 -5.97 -3.85
N ASN A 173 -17.68 -4.79 -3.70
CA ASN A 173 -16.30 -4.62 -3.29
C ASN A 173 -16.20 -4.40 -1.77
N ARG A 174 -15.57 -5.36 -1.06
CA ARG A 174 -15.39 -5.29 0.40
C ARG A 174 -14.63 -4.04 0.87
N TYR A 175 -13.75 -3.47 0.05
CA TYR A 175 -13.00 -2.26 0.38
C TYR A 175 -13.84 -0.99 0.22
N ALA A 176 -14.79 -0.97 -0.71
CA ALA A 176 -15.80 0.08 -0.80
C ALA A 176 -16.68 0.08 0.45
N ILE A 177 -17.17 -1.10 0.86
CA ILE A 177 -17.95 -1.25 2.10
C ILE A 177 -17.13 -0.78 3.31
N LYS A 178 -15.87 -1.19 3.42
CA LYS A 178 -14.97 -0.76 4.50
C LYS A 178 -14.77 0.75 4.51
N ALA A 179 -14.62 1.37 3.34
CA ALA A 179 -14.48 2.82 3.22
C ALA A 179 -15.74 3.55 3.68
N LEU A 180 -16.93 3.07 3.28
CA LEU A 180 -18.22 3.59 3.76
C LEU A 180 -18.36 3.45 5.28
N GLN A 181 -17.98 2.32 5.86
CA GLN A 181 -18.01 2.11 7.32
C GLN A 181 -17.08 3.08 8.06
N ILE A 182 -15.85 3.28 7.55
CA ILE A 182 -14.92 4.25 8.11
C ILE A 182 -15.51 5.65 8.02
N TYR A 183 -16.00 6.05 6.85
CA TYR A 183 -16.60 7.35 6.64
C TYR A 183 -17.79 7.59 7.58
N ALA A 184 -18.70 6.61 7.73
CA ALA A 184 -19.81 6.67 8.66
C ALA A 184 -19.36 6.83 10.13
N SER A 185 -18.22 6.24 10.51
CA SER A 185 -17.70 6.32 11.87
C SER A 185 -17.12 7.67 12.26
N LEU A 186 -16.89 8.56 11.30
CA LEU A 186 -16.28 9.88 11.53
C LEU A 186 -17.27 10.92 12.10
N SER A 187 -18.55 10.81 11.77
CA SER A 187 -19.60 11.68 12.31
C SER A 187 -21.00 11.10 12.15
N GLU A 188 -21.97 11.58 12.95
CA GLU A 188 -23.37 11.19 12.81
C GLU A 188 -23.97 11.63 11.46
N ASP A 189 -23.51 12.76 10.90
CA ASP A 189 -23.95 13.23 9.60
C ASP A 189 -23.49 12.30 8.49
N ASN A 190 -22.21 11.88 8.53
CA ASN A 190 -21.66 10.91 7.59
C ASN A 190 -22.41 9.57 7.69
N ALA A 191 -22.74 9.11 8.90
CA ALA A 191 -23.52 7.89 9.09
C ALA A 191 -24.90 7.98 8.43
N ARG A 192 -25.56 9.15 8.52
CA ARG A 192 -26.86 9.40 7.85
C ARG A 192 -26.72 9.38 6.32
N LYS A 193 -25.63 9.94 5.78
CA LYS A 193 -25.36 9.95 4.34
C LYS A 193 -25.11 8.54 3.80
N VAL A 194 -24.28 7.75 4.49
CA VAL A 194 -24.02 6.35 4.12
C VAL A 194 -25.29 5.51 4.16
N LYS A 195 -26.14 5.70 5.18
CA LYS A 195 -27.42 4.99 5.26
C LYS A 195 -28.30 5.26 4.03
N LYS A 196 -28.38 6.50 3.56
CA LYS A 196 -29.11 6.81 2.32
C LYS A 196 -28.55 6.04 1.12
N VAL A 197 -27.24 6.00 0.95
CA VAL A 197 -26.61 5.23 -0.14
C VAL A 197 -26.99 3.74 -0.09
N ALA A 198 -27.02 3.15 1.11
CA ALA A 198 -27.41 1.74 1.30
C ALA A 198 -28.92 1.48 1.12
N ASP A 199 -29.77 2.46 1.44
CA ASP A 199 -31.24 2.35 1.32
C ASP A 199 -31.75 2.53 -0.13
N TYR A 200 -30.90 3.05 -1.06
CA TYR A 200 -31.22 3.21 -2.49
C TYR A 200 -30.95 1.95 -3.33
N LEU A 201 -30.44 0.87 -2.72
CA LEU A 201 -30.08 -0.40 -3.36
C LEU A 201 -30.97 -1.55 -2.84
#